data_1937bffcea1845f9737262d3a8b791f4
#
_entry.id   1937bffcea1845f9737262d3a8b791f4
#
_cell.length_a   1.000
_cell.length_b   1.000
_cell.length_c   1.000
_cell.angle_alpha   90.00
_cell.angle_beta   90.00
_cell.angle_gamma   90.00
#
_symmetry.space_group_name_H-M   'P 1'
#
loop_
_entity.id
_entity.type
_entity.pdbx_description
1 polymer ?
#
loop_
_entity_poly.entity_id
_entity_poly.type
_entity_poly.pdbx_seq_one_letter_code
_entity_poly.pdbx_strand_id
1 'polypeptide(L)'
;MQYSILNGVDDTEVVSLFRTVFADAEGESEGQVIGQLVSEMLGTTAADDIVTCIAIQDDAIVAATLLTRLKMSNEQQGFILSPMAVATSMQGQGVGQQLIRFAIEQLKTQGADVLLTYGDPNFYGKVGFEPISEQVIAAPFPLSHPHGWIGQSLNGQTIEALAEPVQCVAALNQPQYW
;
A
#
# COMPACT_ATOMS: atom_id res chain seq x y z
N MET A 1 -12.69 16.63 -5.49
CA MET A 1 -11.89 15.43 -5.20
C MET A 1 -12.77 14.20 -5.34
N GLN A 2 -12.40 13.28 -6.21
CA GLN A 2 -13.09 12.01 -6.44
C GLN A 2 -12.13 10.87 -6.11
N TYR A 3 -12.63 9.80 -5.44
CA TYR A 3 -11.86 8.59 -5.15
C TYR A 3 -12.44 7.43 -5.93
N SER A 4 -11.61 6.62 -6.57
CA SER A 4 -12.05 5.47 -7.36
C SER A 4 -10.99 4.37 -7.40
N ILE A 5 -11.40 3.16 -7.81
CA ILE A 5 -10.48 2.10 -8.21
C ILE A 5 -10.08 2.35 -9.65
N LEU A 6 -8.79 2.23 -9.94
CA LEU A 6 -8.27 2.27 -11.30
C LEU A 6 -8.70 1.00 -12.04
N ASN A 7 -9.55 1.13 -13.03
CA ASN A 7 -10.05 0.00 -13.83
C ASN A 7 -9.68 0.21 -15.30
N GLY A 8 -8.72 -0.54 -15.81
CA GLY A 8 -8.42 -0.64 -17.25
C GLY A 8 -7.96 0.67 -17.91
N VAL A 9 -7.45 1.62 -17.15
CA VAL A 9 -6.90 2.91 -17.62
C VAL A 9 -5.39 2.76 -17.82
N ASP A 10 -4.82 3.62 -18.63
CA ASP A 10 -3.38 3.71 -18.85
C ASP A 10 -2.63 3.95 -17.52
N ASP A 11 -1.85 2.97 -17.09
CA ASP A 11 -1.08 2.98 -15.85
C ASP A 11 0.02 4.06 -15.82
N THR A 12 0.28 4.70 -16.96
CA THR A 12 1.36 5.68 -17.15
C THR A 12 1.24 6.87 -16.20
N GLU A 13 0.02 7.37 -15.97
CA GLU A 13 -0.21 8.50 -15.03
C GLU A 13 0.12 8.11 -13.60
N VAL A 14 -0.28 6.91 -13.18
CA VAL A 14 0.00 6.41 -11.83
C VAL A 14 1.52 6.25 -11.65
N VAL A 15 2.20 5.59 -12.58
CA VAL A 15 3.66 5.42 -12.53
C VAL A 15 4.38 6.78 -12.50
N SER A 16 3.94 7.74 -13.33
CA SER A 16 4.49 9.10 -13.37
C SER A 16 4.30 9.84 -12.04
N LEU A 17 3.13 9.71 -11.41
CA LEU A 17 2.85 10.30 -10.09
C LEU A 17 3.84 9.76 -9.04
N PHE A 18 3.99 8.45 -8.94
CA PHE A 18 4.91 7.85 -7.97
C PHE A 18 6.35 8.30 -8.22
N ARG A 19 6.80 8.24 -9.47
CA ARG A 19 8.15 8.68 -9.84
C ARG A 19 8.40 10.13 -9.42
N THR A 20 7.48 11.05 -9.73
CA THR A 20 7.61 12.48 -9.44
C THR A 20 7.62 12.72 -7.93
N VAL A 21 6.66 12.15 -7.19
CA VAL A 21 6.53 12.38 -5.73
C VAL A 21 7.77 11.88 -4.98
N PHE A 22 8.28 10.71 -5.31
CA PHE A 22 9.48 10.16 -4.66
C PHE A 22 10.76 10.87 -5.11
N ALA A 23 10.83 11.34 -6.35
CA ALA A 23 11.93 12.20 -6.80
C ALA A 23 11.96 13.53 -6.05
N ASP A 24 10.81 14.15 -5.84
CA ASP A 24 10.68 15.39 -5.06
C ASP A 24 11.09 15.22 -3.59
N ALA A 25 10.78 14.08 -2.99
CA ALA A 25 11.02 13.82 -1.57
C ALA A 25 12.43 13.30 -1.27
N GLU A 26 12.98 12.42 -2.11
CA GLU A 26 14.16 11.61 -1.80
C GLU A 26 15.20 11.62 -2.93
N GLY A 27 14.92 12.32 -4.03
CA GLY A 27 15.81 12.47 -5.18
C GLY A 27 15.46 11.58 -6.38
N GLU A 28 15.98 11.96 -7.55
CA GLU A 28 15.64 11.32 -8.84
C GLU A 28 15.90 9.81 -8.88
N SER A 29 16.94 9.33 -8.18
CA SER A 29 17.24 7.90 -8.10
C SER A 29 16.12 7.12 -7.44
N GLU A 30 15.58 7.63 -6.30
CA GLU A 30 14.48 6.99 -5.60
C GLU A 30 13.19 7.06 -6.41
N GLY A 31 12.93 8.19 -7.06
CA GLY A 31 11.81 8.32 -7.99
C GLY A 31 11.83 7.27 -9.10
N GLN A 32 12.99 6.97 -9.66
CA GLN A 32 13.16 5.92 -10.67
C GLN A 32 12.89 4.53 -10.09
N VAL A 33 13.43 4.22 -8.91
CA VAL A 33 13.24 2.91 -8.24
C VAL A 33 11.76 2.66 -7.94
N ILE A 34 11.08 3.63 -7.34
CA ILE A 34 9.65 3.47 -6.99
C ILE A 34 8.77 3.48 -8.24
N GLY A 35 9.07 4.31 -9.24
CA GLY A 35 8.36 4.28 -10.52
C GLY A 35 8.46 2.93 -11.22
N GLN A 36 9.65 2.31 -11.20
CA GLN A 36 9.86 0.96 -11.73
C GLN A 36 9.09 -0.10 -10.92
N LEU A 37 9.16 -0.04 -9.59
CA LEU A 37 8.39 -0.94 -8.71
C LEU A 37 6.90 -0.90 -9.04
N VAL A 38 6.31 0.29 -9.12
CA VAL A 38 4.89 0.47 -9.44
C VAL A 38 4.56 -0.09 -10.82
N SER A 39 5.39 0.17 -11.83
CA SER A 39 5.22 -0.39 -13.17
C SER A 39 5.26 -1.91 -13.18
N GLU A 40 6.19 -2.52 -12.42
CA GLU A 40 6.28 -3.98 -12.28
C GLU A 40 5.06 -4.54 -11.54
N MET A 41 4.62 -3.91 -10.45
CA MET A 41 3.43 -4.34 -9.70
C MET A 41 2.18 -4.35 -10.60
N LEU A 42 1.95 -3.28 -11.35
CA LEU A 42 0.80 -3.15 -12.25
C LEU A 42 0.88 -4.13 -13.44
N GLY A 43 2.08 -4.35 -13.97
CA GLY A 43 2.29 -5.18 -15.16
C GLY A 43 2.38 -6.68 -14.89
N THR A 44 2.75 -7.11 -13.68
CA THR A 44 3.05 -8.53 -13.39
C THR A 44 2.15 -9.17 -12.34
N THR A 45 1.42 -8.39 -11.55
CA THR A 45 0.52 -8.91 -10.53
C THR A 45 -0.83 -9.29 -11.17
N ALA A 46 -1.35 -10.47 -10.80
CA ALA A 46 -2.67 -10.88 -11.27
C ALA A 46 -3.76 -9.88 -10.82
N ALA A 47 -4.74 -9.64 -11.68
CA ALA A 47 -5.77 -8.62 -11.43
C ALA A 47 -6.55 -8.84 -10.11
N ASP A 48 -6.73 -10.09 -9.70
CA ASP A 48 -7.40 -10.45 -8.43
C ASP A 48 -6.52 -10.23 -7.20
N ASP A 49 -5.21 -9.99 -7.38
CA ASP A 49 -4.24 -9.83 -6.31
C ASP A 49 -3.76 -8.39 -6.13
N ILE A 50 -4.29 -7.46 -6.92
CA ILE A 50 -3.95 -6.04 -6.83
C ILE A 50 -5.19 -5.16 -6.92
N VAL A 51 -5.26 -4.17 -6.05
CA VAL A 51 -6.26 -3.09 -6.09
C VAL A 51 -5.52 -1.76 -6.11
N THR A 52 -5.70 -0.97 -7.14
CA THR A 52 -5.14 0.38 -7.22
C THR A 52 -6.23 1.39 -6.95
N CYS A 53 -6.09 2.15 -5.86
CA CYS A 53 -6.99 3.24 -5.50
C CYS A 53 -6.36 4.57 -5.87
N ILE A 54 -7.16 5.47 -6.47
CA ILE A 54 -6.72 6.78 -6.93
C ILE A 54 -7.61 7.90 -6.41
N ALA A 55 -7.03 9.09 -6.26
CA ALA A 55 -7.75 10.34 -6.05
C ALA A 55 -7.55 11.24 -7.26
N ILE A 56 -8.66 11.77 -7.77
CA ILE A 56 -8.70 12.62 -8.97
C ILE A 56 -9.18 14.01 -8.58
N GLN A 57 -8.51 15.02 -9.07
CA GLN A 57 -8.91 16.41 -8.99
C GLN A 57 -8.62 17.11 -10.33
N ASP A 58 -9.60 17.85 -10.87
CA ASP A 58 -9.49 18.58 -12.14
C ASP A 58 -8.97 17.69 -13.28
N ASP A 59 -9.55 16.47 -13.38
CA ASP A 59 -9.23 15.41 -14.35
C ASP A 59 -7.80 14.85 -14.28
N ALA A 60 -7.04 15.16 -13.21
CA ALA A 60 -5.70 14.64 -12.98
C ALA A 60 -5.66 13.70 -11.77
N ILE A 61 -4.86 12.63 -11.84
CA ILE A 61 -4.58 11.78 -10.68
C ILE A 61 -3.62 12.52 -9.75
N VAL A 62 -4.08 12.83 -8.54
CA VAL A 62 -3.32 13.57 -7.53
C VAL A 62 -2.85 12.72 -6.36
N ALA A 63 -3.38 11.52 -6.22
CA ALA A 63 -2.87 10.54 -5.27
C ALA A 63 -3.18 9.13 -5.76
N ALA A 64 -2.34 8.18 -5.39
CA ALA A 64 -2.55 6.76 -5.67
C ALA A 64 -1.94 5.89 -4.57
N THR A 65 -2.53 4.71 -4.36
CA THR A 65 -1.98 3.65 -3.53
C THR A 65 -2.28 2.29 -4.15
N LEU A 66 -1.31 1.39 -4.05
CA LEU A 66 -1.46 0.01 -4.48
C LEU A 66 -1.65 -0.86 -3.24
N LEU A 67 -2.62 -1.77 -3.34
CA LEU A 67 -2.91 -2.77 -2.32
C LEU A 67 -2.75 -4.13 -2.98
N THR A 68 -1.83 -4.94 -2.47
CA THR A 68 -1.59 -6.27 -3.04
C THR A 68 -1.84 -7.35 -2.00
N ARG A 69 -2.31 -8.49 -2.49
CA ARG A 69 -2.61 -9.65 -1.65
C ARG A 69 -1.36 -10.18 -0.98
N LEU A 70 -1.48 -10.49 0.30
CA LEU A 70 -0.49 -11.25 1.05
C LEU A 70 -0.95 -12.70 1.17
N LYS A 71 -0.04 -13.63 0.90
CA LYS A 71 -0.28 -15.03 1.23
C LYS A 71 0.06 -15.24 2.70
N MET A 72 -0.95 -15.61 3.46
CA MET A 72 -0.87 -15.86 4.90
C MET A 72 -0.89 -17.36 5.18
N SER A 73 -0.26 -17.81 6.27
CA SER A 73 -0.22 -19.23 6.65
C SER A 73 -1.50 -19.71 7.36
N ASN A 74 -2.50 -18.85 7.52
CA ASN A 74 -3.84 -19.15 8.01
C ASN A 74 -4.89 -18.84 6.94
N GLU A 75 -6.17 -18.91 7.28
CA GLU A 75 -7.28 -18.67 6.34
C GLU A 75 -7.67 -17.20 6.18
N GLN A 76 -7.02 -16.26 6.92
CA GLN A 76 -7.31 -14.84 6.83
C GLN A 76 -6.86 -14.27 5.48
N GLN A 77 -7.67 -13.36 4.92
CA GLN A 77 -7.37 -12.65 3.69
C GLN A 77 -6.58 -11.37 4.00
N GLY A 78 -5.27 -11.42 3.78
CA GLY A 78 -4.37 -10.29 4.03
C GLY A 78 -4.06 -9.48 2.79
N PHE A 79 -3.89 -8.18 2.99
CA PHE A 79 -3.36 -7.25 1.98
C PHE A 79 -2.27 -6.38 2.58
N ILE A 80 -1.38 -5.89 1.73
CA ILE A 80 -0.42 -4.83 2.08
C ILE A 80 -0.69 -3.59 1.24
N LEU A 81 -0.71 -2.43 1.89
CA LEU A 81 -0.74 -1.11 1.28
C LEU A 81 0.71 -0.67 1.05
N SER A 82 1.18 -0.74 -0.17
CA SER A 82 2.52 -0.30 -0.58
C SER A 82 2.66 -0.31 -2.10
N PRO A 83 3.19 0.75 -2.70
CA PRO A 83 3.48 2.06 -2.14
C PRO A 83 2.25 3.00 -2.16
N MET A 84 2.44 4.21 -1.62
CA MET A 84 1.45 5.28 -1.68
C MET A 84 2.13 6.61 -2.05
N ALA A 85 1.48 7.39 -2.90
CA ALA A 85 1.93 8.73 -3.29
C ALA A 85 0.77 9.73 -3.25
N VAL A 86 1.09 10.97 -2.84
CA VAL A 86 0.22 12.15 -2.94
C VAL A 86 1.05 13.25 -3.59
N ALA A 87 0.55 13.83 -4.68
CA ALA A 87 1.20 14.93 -5.38
C ALA A 87 1.67 16.00 -4.40
N THR A 88 2.89 16.49 -4.53
CA THR A 88 3.54 17.40 -3.59
C THR A 88 2.67 18.63 -3.28
N SER A 89 1.99 19.18 -4.27
CA SER A 89 1.05 20.30 -4.12
C SER A 89 -0.22 19.98 -3.33
N MET A 90 -0.56 18.70 -3.15
CA MET A 90 -1.77 18.22 -2.47
C MET A 90 -1.49 17.63 -1.09
N GLN A 91 -0.22 17.59 -0.69
CA GLN A 91 0.16 17.11 0.64
C GLN A 91 -0.31 18.06 1.76
N GLY A 92 -0.45 17.52 2.97
CA GLY A 92 -0.92 18.28 4.12
C GLY A 92 -2.42 18.61 4.13
N GLN A 93 -3.18 18.25 3.09
CA GLN A 93 -4.61 18.55 2.92
C GLN A 93 -5.53 17.37 3.25
N GLY A 94 -4.98 16.29 3.80
CA GLY A 94 -5.76 15.10 4.20
C GLY A 94 -6.09 14.13 3.05
N VAL A 95 -5.65 14.41 1.81
CA VAL A 95 -5.94 13.59 0.62
C VAL A 95 -5.51 12.14 0.82
N GLY A 96 -4.28 11.92 1.31
CA GLY A 96 -3.76 10.58 1.55
C GLY A 96 -4.57 9.79 2.57
N GLN A 97 -4.97 10.43 3.69
CA GLN A 97 -5.80 9.76 4.69
C GLN A 97 -7.18 9.37 4.15
N GLN A 98 -7.78 10.22 3.33
CA GLN A 98 -9.07 9.92 2.71
C GLN A 98 -8.95 8.82 1.66
N LEU A 99 -7.86 8.81 0.88
CA LEU A 99 -7.57 7.73 -0.06
C LEU A 99 -7.41 6.37 0.66
N ILE A 100 -6.70 6.35 1.79
CA ILE A 100 -6.55 5.13 2.60
C ILE A 100 -7.91 4.67 3.15
N ARG A 101 -8.74 5.58 3.68
CA ARG A 101 -10.09 5.21 4.14
C ARG A 101 -10.94 4.64 3.01
N PHE A 102 -10.89 5.23 1.83
CA PHE A 102 -11.55 4.70 0.64
C PHE A 102 -11.03 3.29 0.31
N ALA A 103 -9.71 3.09 0.29
CA ALA A 103 -9.10 1.80 0.02
C ALA A 103 -9.50 0.72 1.05
N ILE A 104 -9.56 1.06 2.33
CA ILE A 104 -10.03 0.18 3.41
C ILE A 104 -11.46 -0.29 3.13
N GLU A 105 -12.37 0.62 2.77
CA GLU A 105 -13.76 0.24 2.47
C GLU A 105 -13.85 -0.65 1.22
N GLN A 106 -13.02 -0.42 0.21
CA GLN A 106 -12.97 -1.31 -0.96
C GLN A 106 -12.50 -2.72 -0.58
N LEU A 107 -11.45 -2.85 0.24
CA LEU A 107 -10.96 -4.15 0.71
C LEU A 107 -11.99 -4.88 1.58
N LYS A 108 -12.71 -4.18 2.46
CA LYS A 108 -13.80 -4.76 3.26
C LYS A 108 -14.88 -5.37 2.37
N THR A 109 -15.26 -4.70 1.29
CA THR A 109 -16.26 -5.24 0.34
C THR A 109 -15.77 -6.48 -0.39
N GLN A 110 -14.46 -6.69 -0.49
CA GLN A 110 -13.83 -7.86 -1.09
C GLN A 110 -13.56 -8.98 -0.05
N GLY A 111 -13.97 -8.80 1.21
CA GLY A 111 -13.80 -9.78 2.27
C GLY A 111 -12.38 -9.86 2.83
N ALA A 112 -11.59 -8.80 2.72
CA ALA A 112 -10.28 -8.74 3.37
C ALA A 112 -10.42 -8.66 4.89
N ASP A 113 -9.56 -9.39 5.60
CA ASP A 113 -9.55 -9.49 7.06
C ASP A 113 -8.48 -8.59 7.70
N VAL A 114 -7.32 -8.47 7.05
CA VAL A 114 -6.14 -7.78 7.59
C VAL A 114 -5.52 -6.89 6.52
N LEU A 115 -5.19 -5.66 6.91
CA LEU A 115 -4.40 -4.75 6.09
C LEU A 115 -3.13 -4.37 6.81
N LEU A 116 -2.00 -4.63 6.18
CA LEU A 116 -0.66 -4.27 6.67
C LEU A 116 -0.08 -3.12 5.85
N THR A 117 0.88 -2.43 6.42
CA THR A 117 1.76 -1.51 5.70
C THR A 117 3.11 -1.39 6.41
N TYR A 118 4.11 -0.92 5.70
CA TYR A 118 5.41 -0.59 6.22
C TYR A 118 5.66 0.91 6.00
N GLY A 119 5.55 1.71 7.06
CA GLY A 119 5.61 3.17 6.94
C GLY A 119 5.55 3.90 8.28
N ASP A 120 5.32 5.22 8.22
CA ASP A 120 5.30 6.08 9.40
C ASP A 120 4.06 5.86 10.29
N PRO A 121 4.21 5.35 11.53
CA PRO A 121 3.09 5.14 12.45
C PRO A 121 2.31 6.43 12.78
N ASN A 122 2.97 7.60 12.73
CA ASN A 122 2.30 8.87 13.02
C ASN A 122 1.32 9.28 11.91
N PHE A 123 1.60 8.88 10.68
CA PHE A 123 0.69 9.10 9.55
C PHE A 123 -0.42 8.05 9.50
N TYR A 124 -0.05 6.79 9.47
CA TYR A 124 -1.00 5.69 9.32
C TYR A 124 -1.87 5.44 10.56
N GLY A 125 -1.38 5.77 11.76
CA GLY A 125 -2.17 5.71 13.00
C GLY A 125 -3.44 6.56 12.95
N LYS A 126 -3.43 7.67 12.18
CA LYS A 126 -4.60 8.54 11.98
C LYS A 126 -5.73 7.88 11.18
N VAL A 127 -5.45 6.76 10.55
CA VAL A 127 -6.42 5.98 9.76
C VAL A 127 -6.56 4.53 10.28
N GLY A 128 -6.19 4.29 11.55
CA GLY A 128 -6.51 3.08 12.27
C GLY A 128 -5.44 1.99 12.25
N PHE A 129 -4.24 2.25 11.73
CA PHE A 129 -3.13 1.31 11.83
C PHE A 129 -2.49 1.37 13.23
N GLU A 130 -2.11 0.21 13.72
CA GLU A 130 -1.43 0.02 14.99
C GLU A 130 -0.17 -0.83 14.80
N PRO A 131 0.85 -0.70 15.69
CA PRO A 131 2.04 -1.54 15.64
C PRO A 131 1.69 -3.02 15.66
N ILE A 132 2.31 -3.81 14.77
CA ILE A 132 2.22 -5.26 14.76
C ILE A 132 3.58 -5.85 15.08
N SER A 133 3.61 -6.75 16.07
CA SER A 133 4.81 -7.52 16.40
C SER A 133 5.11 -8.52 15.29
N GLU A 134 6.40 -8.64 14.91
CA GLU A 134 6.86 -9.72 14.03
C GLU A 134 6.67 -11.12 14.63
N GLN A 135 6.39 -11.24 15.93
CA GLN A 135 5.97 -12.49 16.57
C GLN A 135 4.50 -12.84 16.25
N VAL A 136 3.69 -11.87 15.84
CA VAL A 136 2.31 -12.07 15.39
C VAL A 136 2.29 -12.25 13.88
N ILE A 137 2.83 -11.30 13.13
CA ILE A 137 2.99 -11.39 11.68
C ILE A 137 4.42 -10.99 11.33
N ALA A 138 5.26 -11.96 10.98
CA ALA A 138 6.59 -11.69 10.48
C ALA A 138 6.53 -11.13 9.05
N ALA A 139 7.33 -10.10 8.79
CA ALA A 139 7.50 -9.53 7.46
C ALA A 139 8.21 -10.49 6.50
N PRO A 140 8.11 -10.30 5.17
CA PRO A 140 8.79 -11.17 4.19
C PRO A 140 10.31 -11.18 4.33
N PHE A 141 10.89 -10.06 4.77
CA PHE A 141 12.32 -9.86 4.99
C PHE A 141 12.59 -9.14 6.31
N PRO A 142 13.84 -9.20 6.83
CA PRO A 142 14.22 -8.39 7.99
C PRO A 142 13.94 -6.91 7.75
N LEU A 143 13.25 -6.27 8.70
CA LEU A 143 12.85 -4.87 8.58
C LEU A 143 13.98 -3.92 8.97
N SER A 144 14.26 -2.92 8.12
CA SER A 144 15.21 -1.84 8.42
C SER A 144 14.70 -0.96 9.57
N HIS A 145 13.38 -0.76 9.66
CA HIS A 145 12.71 0.06 10.68
C HIS A 145 11.53 -0.70 11.30
N PRO A 146 11.76 -1.66 12.23
CA PRO A 146 10.70 -2.54 12.74
C PRO A 146 9.47 -1.81 13.31
N HIS A 147 9.64 -0.60 13.84
CA HIS A 147 8.53 0.23 14.32
C HIS A 147 7.57 0.71 13.23
N GLY A 148 7.99 0.64 11.97
CA GLY A 148 7.15 0.93 10.81
C GLY A 148 6.26 -0.23 10.36
N TRP A 149 6.38 -1.42 10.96
CA TRP A 149 5.53 -2.56 10.68
C TRP A 149 4.22 -2.43 11.44
N ILE A 150 3.17 -2.08 10.72
CA ILE A 150 1.87 -1.69 11.28
C ILE A 150 0.74 -2.30 10.47
N GLY A 151 -0.41 -2.45 11.11
CA GLY A 151 -1.58 -3.04 10.45
C GLY A 151 -2.87 -2.79 11.20
N GLN A 152 -3.96 -3.25 10.62
CA GLN A 152 -5.28 -3.21 11.22
C GLN A 152 -6.15 -4.38 10.80
N SER A 153 -7.06 -4.78 11.68
CA SER A 153 -8.14 -5.70 11.36
C SER A 153 -9.23 -4.96 10.59
N LEU A 154 -9.69 -5.54 9.48
CA LEU A 154 -10.77 -4.99 8.67
C LEU A 154 -12.15 -5.59 8.99
N ASN A 155 -12.19 -6.75 9.66
CA ASN A 155 -13.41 -7.46 10.02
C ASN A 155 -13.77 -7.36 11.51
N GLY A 156 -12.98 -6.61 12.30
CA GLY A 156 -13.17 -6.45 13.75
C GLY A 156 -12.72 -7.65 14.60
N GLN A 157 -12.12 -8.67 13.97
CA GLN A 157 -11.56 -9.84 14.66
C GLN A 157 -10.12 -9.56 15.07
N THR A 158 -9.63 -10.31 16.06
CA THR A 158 -8.22 -10.26 16.43
C THR A 158 -7.36 -10.76 15.26
N ILE A 159 -6.25 -10.06 15.00
CA ILE A 159 -5.24 -10.52 14.05
C ILE A 159 -4.54 -11.73 14.68
N GLU A 160 -4.63 -12.87 14.02
CA GLU A 160 -4.05 -14.13 14.51
C GLU A 160 -2.55 -14.20 14.19
N ALA A 161 -1.79 -14.81 15.12
CA ALA A 161 -0.38 -15.06 14.90
C ALA A 161 -0.18 -16.08 13.77
N LEU A 162 0.74 -15.79 12.86
CA LEU A 162 1.08 -16.67 11.75
C LEU A 162 2.23 -17.59 12.12
N ALA A 163 2.20 -18.82 11.60
CA ALA A 163 3.28 -19.78 11.77
C ALA A 163 4.51 -19.46 10.90
N GLU A 164 4.29 -18.75 9.79
CA GLU A 164 5.33 -18.41 8.81
C GLU A 164 5.22 -16.92 8.43
N PRO A 165 6.32 -16.29 7.97
CA PRO A 165 6.28 -14.94 7.42
C PRO A 165 5.26 -14.81 6.29
N VAL A 166 4.63 -13.67 6.15
CA VAL A 166 3.77 -13.37 5.01
C VAL A 166 4.58 -13.36 3.72
N GLN A 167 3.94 -13.77 2.62
CA GLN A 167 4.54 -13.69 1.30
C GLN A 167 3.84 -12.58 0.50
N CYS A 168 4.62 -11.68 -0.07
CA CYS A 168 4.12 -10.60 -0.92
C CYS A 168 4.19 -10.98 -2.41
N VAL A 169 3.60 -10.16 -3.27
CA VAL A 169 3.70 -10.29 -4.72
C VAL A 169 5.16 -10.18 -5.20
N ALA A 170 5.47 -10.77 -6.35
CA ALA A 170 6.84 -10.91 -6.84
C ALA A 170 7.60 -9.58 -6.92
N ALA A 171 6.95 -8.50 -7.36
CA ALA A 171 7.58 -7.19 -7.47
C ALA A 171 8.04 -6.61 -6.12
N LEU A 172 7.31 -6.88 -5.03
CA LEU A 172 7.68 -6.48 -3.66
C LEU A 172 8.63 -7.48 -2.97
N ASN A 173 8.83 -8.66 -3.53
CA ASN A 173 9.62 -9.73 -2.92
C ASN A 173 11.14 -9.51 -3.07
N GLN A 174 11.61 -8.35 -2.64
CA GLN A 174 13.00 -7.94 -2.69
C GLN A 174 13.41 -7.25 -1.38
N PRO A 175 14.58 -7.62 -0.78
CA PRO A 175 14.99 -7.10 0.53
C PRO A 175 15.09 -5.58 0.62
N GLN A 176 15.35 -4.91 -0.51
CA GLN A 176 15.54 -3.45 -0.56
C GLN A 176 14.30 -2.63 -0.21
N TYR A 177 13.11 -3.25 -0.20
CA TYR A 177 11.85 -2.57 0.14
C TYR A 177 11.42 -2.74 1.60
N TRP A 178 12.26 -3.42 2.42
CA TRP A 178 11.90 -3.79 3.79
C TRP A 178 12.87 -3.28 4.88
#